data_1f1425fb56df2ed8cccdb4474bcd1772
#
_entry.id   1f1425fb56df2ed8cccdb4474bcd1772
#
_cell.length_a   1.000
_cell.length_b   1.000
_cell.length_c   1.000
_cell.angle_alpha   90.00
_cell.angle_beta   90.00
_cell.angle_gamma   90.00
#
_symmetry.space_group_name_H-M   'P 1'
#
loop_
_entity.id
_entity.type
_entity.pdbx_description
1 polymer ?
#
loop_
_entity_poly.entity_id
_entity_poly.type
_entity_poly.pdbx_seq_one_letter_code
_entity_poly.pdbx_strand_id
1 'polypeptide(L)'
;MKIGRLLGPIAHWGLDIERKQLKVDTEKFSTNVPGIFAVGDINTYPGKKKLILSGFHECALAAFGAAPLIFPDKKIHLQYTTTSPKLHKVLGTTLEKKQQRPRYLLATFENSF
;
A
#
# COMPACT_ATOMS: atom_id res chain seq x y z
N MET A 1 -26.00 -16.42 6.99
CA MET A 1 -26.22 -15.15 6.28
C MET A 1 -25.63 -15.24 4.88
N LYS A 2 -26.36 -14.80 3.89
CA LYS A 2 -25.90 -14.88 2.50
C LYS A 2 -24.85 -13.79 2.21
N ILE A 3 -23.74 -14.17 1.59
CA ILE A 3 -22.64 -13.27 1.25
C ILE A 3 -23.11 -12.09 0.40
N GLY A 4 -23.96 -12.36 -0.61
CA GLY A 4 -24.50 -11.32 -1.49
C GLY A 4 -25.27 -10.20 -0.79
N ARG A 5 -25.85 -10.49 0.38
CA ARG A 5 -26.57 -9.49 1.14
C ARG A 5 -25.65 -8.47 1.80
N LEU A 6 -24.42 -8.88 2.14
CA LEU A 6 -23.42 -8.00 2.77
C LEU A 6 -22.48 -7.33 1.80
N LEU A 7 -22.08 -8.04 0.74
CA LEU A 7 -21.12 -7.55 -0.24
C LEU A 7 -21.79 -6.93 -1.47
N GLY A 8 -23.13 -7.08 -1.60
CA GLY A 8 -23.86 -6.56 -2.74
C GLY A 8 -23.36 -7.15 -4.06
N PRO A 9 -23.25 -6.34 -5.13
CA PRO A 9 -22.81 -6.82 -6.44
C PRO A 9 -21.42 -7.44 -6.46
N ILE A 10 -20.55 -7.06 -5.54
CA ILE A 10 -19.17 -7.57 -5.46
C ILE A 10 -19.14 -9.08 -5.33
N ALA A 11 -20.12 -9.67 -4.66
CA ALA A 11 -20.21 -11.11 -4.49
C ALA A 11 -20.33 -11.89 -5.82
N HIS A 12 -20.73 -11.20 -6.90
CA HIS A 12 -20.93 -11.82 -8.22
C HIS A 12 -19.82 -11.53 -9.22
N TRP A 13 -18.73 -10.89 -8.79
CA TRP A 13 -17.64 -10.51 -9.69
C TRP A 13 -16.59 -11.60 -9.90
N GLY A 14 -16.79 -12.77 -9.31
CA GLY A 14 -15.85 -13.88 -9.45
C GLY A 14 -14.60 -13.78 -8.58
N LEU A 15 -14.65 -12.95 -7.57
CA LEU A 15 -13.54 -12.76 -6.62
C LEU A 15 -13.54 -13.88 -5.57
N ASP A 16 -12.34 -14.26 -5.12
CA ASP A 16 -12.21 -15.21 -4.01
C ASP A 16 -12.65 -14.56 -2.71
N ILE A 17 -13.63 -15.18 -2.06
CA ILE A 17 -14.24 -14.65 -0.84
C ILE A 17 -14.05 -15.66 0.28
N GLU A 18 -13.56 -15.22 1.41
CA GLU A 18 -13.44 -15.99 2.63
C GLU A 18 -14.10 -15.23 3.78
N ARG A 19 -15.09 -15.88 4.42
CA ARG A 19 -15.82 -15.27 5.57
C ARG A 19 -16.30 -13.84 5.27
N LYS A 20 -16.87 -13.63 4.08
CA LYS A 20 -17.42 -12.33 3.62
C LYS A 20 -16.37 -11.26 3.38
N GLN A 21 -15.11 -11.66 3.26
CA GLN A 21 -13.99 -10.77 2.95
C GLN A 21 -13.28 -11.25 1.70
N LEU A 22 -12.70 -10.33 0.96
CA LEU A 22 -11.99 -10.65 -0.27
C LEU A 22 -10.56 -11.09 0.05
N LYS A 23 -10.16 -12.24 -0.47
CA LYS A 23 -8.79 -12.73 -0.35
C LYS A 23 -7.88 -11.92 -1.26
N VAL A 24 -6.75 -11.48 -0.74
CA VAL A 24 -5.79 -10.68 -1.48
C VAL A 24 -4.37 -11.22 -1.26
N ASP A 25 -3.52 -10.93 -2.25
CA ASP A 25 -2.08 -11.08 -2.13
C ASP A 25 -1.50 -9.93 -1.31
N THR A 26 -0.64 -10.24 -0.34
CA THR A 26 -0.08 -9.24 0.58
C THR A 26 1.00 -8.36 -0.03
N GLU A 27 1.52 -8.72 -1.20
CA GLU A 27 2.52 -7.91 -1.88
C GLU A 27 1.91 -6.68 -2.54
N LYS A 28 0.76 -6.88 -3.23
CA LYS A 28 0.14 -5.85 -4.05
C LYS A 28 -1.32 -5.57 -3.69
N PHE A 29 -1.88 -6.36 -2.78
CA PHE A 29 -3.31 -6.34 -2.43
C PHE A 29 -4.22 -6.55 -3.63
N SER A 30 -3.73 -7.31 -4.60
CA SER A 30 -4.52 -7.74 -5.74
C SER A 30 -5.41 -8.92 -5.37
N THR A 31 -6.59 -8.97 -5.99
CA THR A 31 -7.50 -10.12 -5.89
C THR A 31 -7.09 -11.19 -6.88
N ASN A 32 -7.84 -12.30 -6.92
CA ASN A 32 -7.63 -13.36 -7.93
C ASN A 32 -7.91 -12.90 -9.36
N VAL A 33 -8.63 -11.78 -9.53
CA VAL A 33 -8.91 -11.22 -10.87
C VAL A 33 -7.90 -10.11 -11.15
N PRO A 34 -7.09 -10.22 -12.24
CA PRO A 34 -6.11 -9.18 -12.59
C PRO A 34 -6.76 -7.81 -12.76
N GLY A 35 -6.12 -6.78 -12.20
CA GLY A 35 -6.60 -5.40 -12.32
C GLY A 35 -7.59 -4.99 -11.23
N ILE A 36 -8.01 -5.91 -10.36
CA ILE A 36 -8.88 -5.58 -9.22
C ILE A 36 -8.09 -5.74 -7.93
N PHE A 37 -8.06 -4.68 -7.15
CA PHE A 37 -7.37 -4.60 -5.86
C PHE A 37 -8.39 -4.37 -4.75
N ALA A 38 -8.10 -4.86 -3.55
CA ALA A 38 -8.99 -4.67 -2.41
C ALA A 38 -8.17 -4.26 -1.18
N VAL A 39 -8.52 -3.13 -0.61
CA VAL A 39 -7.84 -2.58 0.57
C VAL A 39 -8.87 -2.24 1.65
N GLY A 40 -8.38 -2.13 2.89
CA GLY A 40 -9.25 -1.82 4.02
C GLY A 40 -9.95 -3.05 4.59
N ASP A 41 -11.03 -2.83 5.32
CA ASP A 41 -11.70 -3.87 6.07
C ASP A 41 -12.37 -4.96 5.22
N ILE A 42 -12.52 -4.70 3.92
CA ILE A 42 -13.14 -5.67 3.01
C ILE A 42 -12.22 -6.83 2.66
N ASN A 43 -10.89 -6.66 2.77
CA ASN A 43 -9.96 -7.71 2.41
C ASN A 43 -9.61 -8.62 3.59
N THR A 44 -9.01 -9.76 3.29
CA THR A 44 -8.46 -10.67 4.28
C THR A 44 -7.15 -11.27 3.78
N TYR A 45 -6.22 -11.48 4.69
CA TYR A 45 -4.94 -12.17 4.50
C TYR A 45 -4.42 -12.63 5.86
N PRO A 46 -3.48 -13.55 5.91
CA PRO A 46 -2.92 -13.99 7.20
C PRO A 46 -2.32 -12.81 7.98
N GLY A 47 -2.76 -12.65 9.23
CA GLY A 47 -2.30 -11.55 10.08
C GLY A 47 -3.07 -10.25 9.92
N LYS A 48 -4.16 -10.23 9.17
CA LYS A 48 -4.99 -9.04 8.98
C LYS A 48 -5.46 -8.44 10.30
N LYS A 49 -5.25 -7.14 10.46
CA LYS A 49 -5.82 -6.32 11.52
C LYS A 49 -6.71 -5.25 10.91
N LYS A 50 -7.95 -5.15 11.37
CA LYS A 50 -8.93 -4.16 10.87
C LYS A 50 -8.69 -2.81 11.53
N LEU A 51 -7.63 -2.14 11.09
CA LEU A 51 -7.22 -0.83 11.61
C LEU A 51 -7.12 0.16 10.45
N ILE A 52 -7.41 1.43 10.74
CA ILE A 52 -7.24 2.51 9.75
C ILE A 52 -5.78 2.58 9.28
N LEU A 53 -4.84 2.41 10.20
CA LEU A 53 -3.40 2.38 9.87
C LEU A 53 -3.07 1.28 8.86
N SER A 54 -3.62 0.07 9.07
CA SER A 54 -3.43 -1.04 8.13
C SER A 54 -4.00 -0.71 6.76
N GLY A 55 -5.17 -0.09 6.72
CA GLY A 55 -5.80 0.32 5.47
C GLY A 55 -4.95 1.30 4.66
N PHE A 56 -4.34 2.28 5.31
CA PHE A 56 -3.44 3.23 4.64
C PHE A 56 -2.21 2.54 4.06
N HIS A 57 -1.61 1.63 4.80
CA HIS A 57 -0.48 0.85 4.32
C HIS A 57 -0.87 -0.02 3.11
N GLU A 58 -2.03 -0.67 3.19
CA GLU A 58 -2.56 -1.48 2.10
C GLU A 58 -2.80 -0.65 0.83
N CYS A 59 -3.33 0.57 0.98
CA CYS A 59 -3.51 1.49 -0.14
C CYS A 59 -2.19 1.82 -0.83
N ALA A 60 -1.13 2.05 -0.06
CA ALA A 60 0.19 2.34 -0.62
C ALA A 60 0.70 1.16 -1.47
N LEU A 61 0.62 -0.05 -0.93
CA LEU A 61 1.07 -1.25 -1.65
C LEU A 61 0.21 -1.53 -2.89
N ALA A 62 -1.10 -1.32 -2.81
CA ALA A 62 -2.00 -1.48 -3.94
C ALA A 62 -1.68 -0.47 -5.05
N ALA A 63 -1.39 0.77 -4.69
CA ALA A 63 -1.00 1.80 -5.65
C ALA A 63 0.28 1.42 -6.39
N PHE A 64 1.30 0.93 -5.67
CA PHE A 64 2.53 0.44 -6.29
C PHE A 64 2.28 -0.79 -7.17
N GLY A 65 1.33 -1.65 -6.80
CA GLY A 65 0.94 -2.81 -7.60
C GLY A 65 0.18 -2.45 -8.86
N ALA A 66 -0.67 -1.42 -8.79
CA ALA A 66 -1.48 -0.97 -9.92
C ALA A 66 -0.70 -0.13 -10.93
N ALA A 67 0.28 0.64 -10.47
CA ALA A 67 1.03 1.56 -11.32
C ALA A 67 1.69 0.91 -12.54
N PRO A 68 2.35 -0.26 -12.44
CA PRO A 68 2.90 -0.92 -13.62
C PRO A 68 1.85 -1.35 -14.63
N LEU A 69 0.61 -1.60 -14.21
CA LEU A 69 -0.48 -1.96 -15.11
C LEU A 69 -0.99 -0.75 -15.89
N ILE A 70 -0.97 0.43 -15.27
CA ILE A 70 -1.43 1.67 -15.89
C ILE A 70 -0.32 2.30 -16.72
N PHE A 71 0.92 2.24 -16.24
CA PHE A 71 2.09 2.86 -16.87
C PHE A 71 3.19 1.83 -17.08
N PRO A 72 3.03 0.87 -18.02
CA PRO A 72 4.00 -0.23 -18.19
C PRO A 72 5.39 0.25 -18.63
N ASP A 73 5.48 1.41 -19.29
CA ASP A 73 6.73 1.96 -19.80
C ASP A 73 7.49 2.83 -18.79
N LYS A 74 6.89 3.08 -17.62
CA LYS A 74 7.51 3.90 -16.59
C LYS A 74 8.03 3.04 -15.45
N LYS A 75 9.27 3.28 -15.05
CA LYS A 75 9.81 2.74 -13.80
C LYS A 75 9.29 3.58 -12.64
N ILE A 76 8.61 2.94 -11.72
CA ILE A 76 8.13 3.58 -10.50
C ILE A 76 9.08 3.24 -9.37
N HIS A 77 9.73 4.25 -8.82
CA HIS A 77 10.67 4.07 -7.71
C HIS A 77 10.00 4.46 -6.40
N LEU A 78 10.17 3.62 -5.40
CA LEU A 78 9.80 3.98 -4.04
C LEU A 78 10.76 5.08 -3.57
N GLN A 79 10.19 6.22 -3.17
CA GLN A 79 10.95 7.34 -2.70
C GLN A 79 10.42 7.82 -1.36
N TYR A 80 11.29 7.83 -0.36
CA TYR A 80 10.94 8.34 0.96
C TYR A 80 11.08 9.87 0.99
N THR A 81 10.27 10.52 1.80
CA THR A 81 10.34 11.99 1.96
C THR A 81 11.72 12.45 2.44
N THR A 82 12.35 11.63 3.28
CA THR A 82 13.69 11.92 3.81
C THR A 82 14.80 11.86 2.76
N THR A 83 14.56 11.17 1.64
CA THR A 83 15.55 11.00 0.57
C THR A 83 15.13 11.68 -0.74
N SER A 84 14.00 12.35 -0.78
CA SER A 84 13.48 12.99 -1.99
C SER A 84 14.22 14.29 -2.31
N PRO A 85 14.99 14.36 -3.42
CA PRO A 85 15.68 15.60 -3.81
C PRO A 85 14.70 16.73 -4.11
N LYS A 86 13.55 16.38 -4.71
CA LYS A 86 12.50 17.33 -5.03
C LYS A 86 11.92 17.97 -3.75
N LEU A 87 11.65 17.16 -2.75
CA LEU A 87 11.12 17.64 -1.48
C LEU A 87 12.16 18.49 -0.74
N HIS A 88 13.42 18.08 -0.75
CA HIS A 88 14.50 18.84 -0.15
C HIS A 88 14.62 20.24 -0.78
N LYS A 89 14.50 20.30 -2.10
CA LYS A 89 14.54 21.58 -2.82
C LYS A 89 13.36 22.47 -2.43
N VAL A 90 12.16 21.91 -2.32
CA VAL A 90 10.96 22.69 -1.94
C VAL A 90 11.05 23.18 -0.50
N LEU A 91 11.59 22.35 0.41
CA LEU A 91 11.73 22.71 1.82
C LEU A 91 12.98 23.54 2.14
N GLY A 92 13.82 23.82 1.14
CA GLY A 92 15.06 24.56 1.35
C GLY A 92 16.12 23.81 2.14
N THR A 93 16.02 22.48 2.23
CA THR A 93 17.03 21.63 2.87
C THR A 93 17.99 21.07 1.84
N THR A 94 19.23 20.80 2.25
CA THR A 94 20.24 20.22 1.38
C THR A 94 20.63 18.81 1.85
N LEU A 95 21.19 18.01 0.94
CA LEU A 95 21.71 16.69 1.29
C LEU A 95 22.82 16.79 2.34
N GLU A 96 23.62 17.87 2.31
CA GLU A 96 24.68 18.10 3.26
C GLU A 96 24.14 18.26 4.69
N LYS A 97 23.07 19.01 4.87
CA LYS A 97 22.39 19.11 6.16
C LYS A 97 21.87 17.76 6.63
N LYS A 98 21.38 16.95 5.73
CA LYS A 98 20.90 15.61 6.03
C LYS A 98 22.05 14.71 6.50
N GLN A 99 23.21 14.79 5.86
CA GLN A 99 24.39 14.02 6.24
C GLN A 99 24.94 14.40 7.63
N GLN A 100 24.67 15.61 8.07
CA GLN A 100 25.06 16.08 9.41
C GLN A 100 24.18 15.53 10.54
N ARG A 101 23.06 14.88 10.20
CA ARG A 101 22.19 14.26 11.22
C ARG A 101 22.86 13.03 11.82
N PRO A 102 22.73 12.84 13.13
CA PRO A 102 23.26 11.63 13.79
C PRO A 102 22.65 10.37 13.17
N ARG A 103 23.49 9.37 12.95
CA ARG A 103 23.08 8.10 12.33
C ARG A 103 21.97 7.39 13.12
N TYR A 104 22.02 7.48 14.45
CA TYR A 104 21.01 6.82 15.27
C TYR A 104 19.61 7.41 15.05
N LEU A 105 19.49 8.70 14.76
CA LEU A 105 18.20 9.31 14.43
C LEU A 105 17.65 8.80 13.11
N LEU A 106 18.52 8.63 12.11
CA LEU A 106 18.12 8.08 10.81
C LEU A 106 17.67 6.64 10.95
N ALA A 107 18.43 5.82 11.70
CA ALA A 107 18.08 4.43 11.93
C ALA A 107 16.72 4.29 12.66
N THR A 108 16.48 5.12 13.67
CA THR A 108 15.19 5.14 14.37
C THR A 108 14.05 5.50 13.43
N PHE A 109 14.28 6.48 12.54
CA PHE A 109 13.27 6.89 11.58
C PHE A 109 12.92 5.78 10.58
N GLU A 110 13.92 5.07 10.08
CA GLU A 110 13.73 3.96 9.15
C GLU A 110 12.98 2.79 9.81
N ASN A 111 13.28 2.49 11.07
CA ASN A 111 12.65 1.42 11.82
C ASN A 111 11.21 1.76 12.27
N SER A 112 10.80 3.03 12.23
CA SER A 112 9.45 3.46 12.59
C SER A 112 8.43 3.20 11.49
N PHE A 113 8.89 2.90 10.32
CA PHE A 113 8.08 2.60 9.15
C PHE A 113 8.36 1.19 8.64
#